data_da744192b77a80108f2b6f7a509c8bf6
#
_entry.id   da744192b77a80108f2b6f7a509c8bf6
#
_cell.length_a   1.000
_cell.length_b   1.000
_cell.length_c   1.000
_cell.angle_alpha   90.00
_cell.angle_beta   90.00
_cell.angle_gamma   90.00
#
_symmetry.space_group_name_H-M   'P 1'
#
loop_
_entity.id
_entity.type
_entity.pdbx_description
1 polymer ?
#
loop_
_entity_poly.entity_id
_entity_poly.type
_entity_poly.pdbx_seq_one_letter_code
_entity_poly.pdbx_strand_id
1 'polypeptide(L)'
;PVLVHAHAGSTDCCNSPGKGTFNEMIRYAGGHNIGADVLKTQTGKLSFEYINSRNPQVYIATGTGSGKRASQGLHIGTGVTEDDARSSLQAVIDGNRLTALSAVRNGNAHGIWHAFNDSPLHVVFIEALAGWIHPDRVDEQSARKTLDEVNRRFLTVPLSGTYLVDLKKKP
;
A
#
# COMPACT_ATOMS: atom_id res chain seq x y z
N PRO A 1 12.63 -3.16 6.05
CA PRO A 1 11.65 -2.31 6.77
C PRO A 1 10.56 -1.81 5.81
N VAL A 2 9.30 -1.84 6.27
CA VAL A 2 8.11 -1.47 5.53
C VAL A 2 7.43 -0.28 6.23
N LEU A 3 7.10 0.75 5.48
CA LEU A 3 6.22 1.84 5.92
C LEU A 3 4.86 1.69 5.24
N VAL A 4 3.81 1.55 6.02
CA VAL A 4 2.43 1.68 5.53
C VAL A 4 1.89 3.05 5.88
N HIS A 5 1.39 3.78 4.89
CA HIS A 5 0.67 5.03 5.01
C HIS A 5 -0.83 4.74 4.83
N ALA A 6 -1.51 4.53 5.92
CA ALA A 6 -2.92 4.16 5.92
C ALA A 6 -3.80 5.34 5.53
N HIS A 7 -4.74 5.13 4.60
CA HIS A 7 -5.63 6.16 4.03
C HIS A 7 -4.84 7.38 3.55
N ALA A 8 -3.80 7.10 2.76
CA ALA A 8 -2.83 8.09 2.30
C ALA A 8 -3.50 9.28 1.58
N GLY A 9 -3.20 10.49 2.06
CA GLY A 9 -3.72 11.76 1.55
C GLY A 9 -5.06 12.19 2.14
N SER A 10 -5.83 11.30 2.78
CA SER A 10 -7.02 11.71 3.56
C SER A 10 -6.67 12.04 5.02
N THR A 11 -5.47 11.70 5.42
CA THR A 11 -4.90 12.01 6.73
C THR A 11 -3.49 12.56 6.54
N ASP A 12 -2.99 13.31 7.50
CA ASP A 12 -1.60 13.76 7.50
C ASP A 12 -0.62 12.59 7.40
N CYS A 13 0.49 12.80 6.75
CA CYS A 13 1.58 11.84 6.77
C CYS A 13 2.21 11.76 8.17
N CYS A 14 2.52 10.58 8.64
CA CYS A 14 2.04 9.34 8.07
C CYS A 14 1.25 8.59 9.13
N ASN A 15 -0.06 8.55 8.97
CA ASN A 15 -0.88 7.65 9.77
C ASN A 15 -0.51 6.23 9.38
N SER A 16 0.01 5.46 10.32
CA SER A 16 0.57 4.14 10.07
C SER A 16 -0.04 3.10 10.99
N PRO A 17 -0.21 1.85 10.54
CA PRO A 17 -0.59 0.77 11.43
C PRO A 17 0.55 0.48 12.42
N GLY A 18 0.16 0.29 13.68
CA GLY A 18 1.02 -0.24 14.73
C GLY A 18 0.84 -1.76 14.83
N LYS A 19 0.22 -2.21 15.93
CA LYS A 19 -0.13 -3.62 16.16
C LYS A 19 -1.47 -3.94 15.50
N GLY A 20 -1.66 -5.19 15.06
CA GLY A 20 -2.92 -5.65 14.46
C GLY A 20 -2.73 -6.26 13.08
N THR A 21 -3.80 -6.37 12.30
CA THR A 21 -3.87 -7.15 11.06
C THR A 21 -2.81 -6.77 10.04
N PHE A 22 -2.59 -5.48 9.79
CA PHE A 22 -1.52 -5.03 8.87
C PHE A 22 -0.14 -5.52 9.32
N ASN A 23 0.14 -5.42 10.63
CA ASN A 23 1.42 -5.88 11.16
C ASN A 23 1.60 -7.39 10.95
N GLU A 24 0.56 -8.17 11.22
CA GLU A 24 0.61 -9.62 11.02
C GLU A 24 0.80 -9.98 9.54
N MET A 25 0.09 -9.33 8.62
CA MET A 25 0.26 -9.55 7.18
C MET A 25 1.69 -9.22 6.70
N ILE A 26 2.26 -8.10 7.18
CA ILE A 26 3.65 -7.73 6.87
C ILE A 26 4.63 -8.80 7.40
N ARG A 27 4.41 -9.31 8.60
CA ARG A 27 5.22 -10.39 9.17
C ARG A 27 5.09 -11.70 8.40
N TYR A 28 3.88 -12.09 8.00
CA TYR A 28 3.64 -13.26 7.15
C TYR A 28 4.38 -13.16 5.82
N ALA A 29 4.42 -11.97 5.23
CA ALA A 29 5.17 -11.72 4.01
C ALA A 29 6.70 -11.60 4.23
N GLY A 30 7.21 -11.82 5.45
CA GLY A 30 8.64 -11.72 5.78
C GLY A 30 9.15 -10.30 5.95
N GLY A 31 8.26 -9.31 6.10
CA GLY A 31 8.60 -7.91 6.30
C GLY A 31 8.66 -7.49 7.77
N HIS A 32 9.08 -6.24 7.99
CA HIS A 32 9.12 -5.60 9.30
C HIS A 32 8.39 -4.26 9.25
N ASN A 33 7.28 -4.14 9.98
CA ASN A 33 6.49 -2.91 10.06
C ASN A 33 7.15 -1.91 11.02
N ILE A 34 7.68 -0.79 10.52
CA ILE A 34 8.32 0.22 11.36
C ILE A 34 7.34 0.91 12.32
N GLY A 35 6.04 0.97 11.98
CA GLY A 35 5.02 1.52 12.88
C GLY A 35 4.84 0.70 14.15
N ALA A 36 4.97 -0.63 14.06
CA ALA A 36 4.82 -1.53 15.21
C ALA A 36 5.92 -1.38 16.27
N ASP A 37 7.06 -0.77 15.92
CA ASP A 37 8.16 -0.54 16.86
C ASP A 37 7.80 0.51 17.92
N VAL A 38 6.99 1.50 17.55
CA VAL A 38 6.72 2.68 18.41
C VAL A 38 5.26 2.88 18.73
N LEU A 39 4.33 2.40 17.89
CA LEU A 39 2.90 2.53 18.11
C LEU A 39 2.39 1.38 18.99
N LYS A 40 1.84 1.72 20.15
CA LYS A 40 1.20 0.76 21.07
C LYS A 40 -0.23 0.43 20.67
N THR A 41 -0.84 1.26 19.83
CA THR A 41 -2.22 1.19 19.33
C THR A 41 -2.26 0.52 17.97
N GLN A 42 -3.47 0.25 17.46
CA GLN A 42 -3.64 -0.33 16.13
C GLN A 42 -3.19 0.62 15.01
N THR A 43 -3.35 1.92 15.21
CA THR A 43 -2.92 2.96 14.27
C THR A 43 -2.39 4.17 15.02
N GLY A 44 -1.56 4.97 14.37
CA GLY A 44 -1.07 6.23 14.93
C GLY A 44 -0.20 6.99 13.91
N LYS A 45 0.12 8.22 14.27
CA LYS A 45 0.96 9.08 13.44
C LYS A 45 2.44 8.86 13.75
N LEU A 46 3.23 8.60 12.73
CA LEU A 46 4.70 8.56 12.81
C LEU A 46 5.27 9.95 12.47
N SER A 47 6.30 10.38 13.19
CA SER A 47 7.01 11.60 12.82
C SER A 47 7.89 11.39 11.59
N PHE A 48 8.12 12.46 10.84
CA PHE A 48 8.95 12.41 9.64
C PHE A 48 10.41 12.04 9.97
N GLU A 49 10.92 12.52 11.10
CA GLU A 49 12.26 12.20 11.60
C GLU A 49 12.39 10.72 11.89
N TYR A 50 11.38 10.12 12.53
CA TYR A 50 11.37 8.69 12.78
C TYR A 50 11.38 7.89 11.48
N ILE A 51 10.49 8.22 10.54
CA ILE A 51 10.42 7.54 9.24
C ILE A 51 11.78 7.60 8.53
N ASN A 52 12.40 8.78 8.46
CA ASN A 52 13.71 8.95 7.84
C ASN A 52 14.81 8.14 8.55
N SER A 53 14.79 8.12 9.89
CA SER A 53 15.78 7.34 10.67
C SER A 53 15.65 5.83 10.43
N ARG A 54 14.44 5.34 10.19
CA ARG A 54 14.16 3.92 9.90
C ARG A 54 14.44 3.53 8.45
N ASN A 55 14.50 4.51 7.56
CA ASN A 55 14.78 4.36 6.12
C ASN A 55 14.06 3.15 5.50
N PRO A 56 12.72 3.19 5.39
CA PRO A 56 11.96 2.06 4.88
C PRO A 56 12.38 1.72 3.45
N GLN A 57 12.47 0.43 3.16
CA GLN A 57 12.82 -0.10 1.84
C GLN A 57 11.60 -0.33 0.96
N VAL A 58 10.43 -0.44 1.59
CA VAL A 58 9.14 -0.55 0.91
C VAL A 58 8.21 0.52 1.49
N TYR A 59 7.57 1.30 0.62
CA TYR A 59 6.50 2.24 0.97
C TYR A 59 5.18 1.77 0.38
N ILE A 60 4.16 1.72 1.21
CA ILE A 60 2.82 1.27 0.82
C ILE A 60 1.81 2.33 1.23
N ALA A 61 1.18 2.97 0.25
CA ALA A 61 0.02 3.80 0.45
C ALA A 61 -1.24 2.94 0.37
N THR A 62 -2.17 3.09 1.32
CA THR A 62 -3.49 2.50 1.18
C THR A 62 -4.54 3.56 0.91
N GLY A 63 -5.54 3.21 0.11
CA GLY A 63 -6.64 4.10 -0.26
C GLY A 63 -7.95 3.35 -0.42
N THR A 64 -9.04 4.09 -0.52
CA THR A 64 -10.37 3.57 -0.82
C THR A 64 -10.92 4.31 -2.03
N GLY A 65 -11.68 3.61 -2.88
CA GLY A 65 -12.14 4.06 -4.19
C GLY A 65 -12.77 5.46 -4.30
N SER A 66 -13.30 5.76 -5.45
CA SER A 66 -13.83 7.07 -5.85
C SER A 66 -14.95 7.60 -4.94
N GLY A 67 -14.72 8.70 -4.26
CA GLY A 67 -15.74 9.47 -3.50
C GLY A 67 -15.22 10.85 -3.15
N LYS A 68 -16.06 11.71 -2.60
CA LYS A 68 -15.66 13.07 -2.21
C LYS A 68 -14.47 13.13 -1.24
N ARG A 69 -14.19 12.03 -0.52
CA ARG A 69 -12.98 11.88 0.31
C ARG A 69 -11.75 11.45 -0.48
N ALA A 70 -11.93 10.88 -1.68
CA ALA A 70 -10.82 10.46 -2.54
C ALA A 70 -10.13 11.64 -3.26
N SER A 71 -10.73 12.84 -3.27
CA SER A 71 -10.20 14.01 -3.97
C SER A 71 -8.84 14.50 -3.46
N GLN A 72 -8.36 13.99 -2.34
CA GLN A 72 -7.10 14.43 -1.71
C GLN A 72 -6.12 13.27 -1.39
N GLY A 73 -6.41 12.03 -1.81
CA GLY A 73 -5.61 10.87 -1.45
C GLY A 73 -5.36 9.87 -2.57
N LEU A 74 -4.92 8.68 -2.19
CA LEU A 74 -4.73 7.59 -3.12
C LEU A 74 -6.10 7.14 -3.69
N HIS A 75 -6.28 7.34 -4.99
CA HIS A 75 -7.43 6.82 -5.74
C HIS A 75 -7.13 5.39 -6.17
N ILE A 76 -7.86 4.43 -5.62
CA ILE A 76 -7.66 3.01 -5.93
C ILE A 76 -8.93 2.22 -5.60
N GLY A 77 -9.26 1.24 -6.42
CA GLY A 77 -10.47 0.43 -6.27
C GLY A 77 -11.36 0.44 -7.50
N THR A 78 -12.65 0.18 -7.28
CA THR A 78 -13.65 0.04 -8.36
C THR A 78 -13.73 1.29 -9.23
N GLY A 79 -13.66 1.08 -10.55
CA GLY A 79 -13.81 2.14 -11.55
C GLY A 79 -12.62 3.08 -11.70
N VAL A 80 -11.53 2.87 -10.96
CA VAL A 80 -10.31 3.67 -11.08
C VAL A 80 -9.39 3.08 -12.15
N THR A 81 -8.89 3.92 -13.05
CA THR A 81 -7.89 3.50 -14.05
C THR A 81 -6.50 3.36 -13.42
N GLU A 82 -5.62 2.59 -14.05
CA GLU A 82 -4.25 2.44 -13.54
C GLU A 82 -3.47 3.77 -13.57
N ASP A 83 -3.72 4.60 -14.59
CA ASP A 83 -3.07 5.91 -14.71
C ASP A 83 -3.56 6.90 -13.65
N ASP A 84 -4.86 6.90 -13.33
CA ASP A 84 -5.39 7.71 -12.23
C ASP A 84 -4.84 7.25 -10.88
N ALA A 85 -4.79 5.93 -10.65
CA ALA A 85 -4.23 5.37 -9.42
C ALA A 85 -2.75 5.75 -9.27
N ARG A 86 -1.96 5.62 -10.33
CA ARG A 86 -0.53 5.97 -10.33
C ARG A 86 -0.31 7.47 -10.13
N SER A 87 -1.08 8.30 -10.81
CA SER A 87 -1.00 9.76 -10.68
C SER A 87 -1.34 10.20 -9.27
N SER A 88 -2.36 9.60 -8.66
CA SER A 88 -2.74 9.90 -7.28
C SER A 88 -1.69 9.41 -6.27
N LEU A 89 -1.05 8.26 -6.51
CA LEU A 89 0.06 7.77 -5.69
C LEU A 89 1.25 8.75 -5.74
N GLN A 90 1.60 9.23 -6.93
CA GLN A 90 2.65 10.24 -7.10
C GLN A 90 2.28 11.53 -6.35
N ALA A 91 1.05 12.01 -6.47
CA ALA A 91 0.60 13.21 -5.78
C ALA A 91 0.66 13.07 -4.24
N VAL A 92 0.30 11.91 -3.71
CA VAL A 92 0.44 11.60 -2.27
C VAL A 92 1.91 11.66 -1.84
N ILE A 93 2.82 11.08 -2.61
CA ILE A 93 4.26 11.08 -2.31
C ILE A 93 4.82 12.51 -2.32
N ASP A 94 4.50 13.28 -3.34
CA ASP A 94 4.99 14.65 -3.50
C ASP A 94 4.41 15.59 -2.43
N GLY A 95 3.11 15.51 -2.19
CA GLY A 95 2.41 16.33 -1.21
C GLY A 95 2.87 16.08 0.24
N ASN A 96 3.35 14.88 0.53
CA ASN A 96 3.88 14.51 1.85
C ASN A 96 5.42 14.55 1.93
N ARG A 97 6.11 15.06 0.92
CA ARG A 97 7.58 15.19 0.87
C ARG A 97 8.32 13.86 1.05
N LEU A 98 7.74 12.76 0.55
CA LEU A 98 8.29 11.41 0.69
C LEU A 98 9.29 11.03 -0.42
N THR A 99 9.54 11.92 -1.36
CA THR A 99 10.45 11.68 -2.52
C THR A 99 11.88 11.34 -2.11
N ALA A 100 12.30 11.77 -0.92
CA ALA A 100 13.63 11.47 -0.38
C ALA A 100 13.78 10.05 0.18
N LEU A 101 12.69 9.33 0.44
CA LEU A 101 12.74 7.98 0.97
C LEU A 101 13.40 7.01 -0.01
N SER A 102 14.25 6.11 0.49
CA SER A 102 14.91 5.09 -0.33
C SER A 102 13.91 4.22 -1.10
N ALA A 103 12.78 3.85 -0.48
CA ALA A 103 11.72 3.11 -1.14
C ALA A 103 11.23 3.83 -2.42
N VAL A 104 10.97 5.14 -2.33
CA VAL A 104 10.49 5.94 -3.47
C VAL A 104 11.56 6.07 -4.55
N ARG A 105 12.80 6.42 -4.17
CA ARG A 105 13.91 6.56 -5.11
C ARG A 105 14.24 5.27 -5.86
N ASN A 106 14.08 4.14 -5.19
CA ASN A 106 14.36 2.82 -5.77
C ASN A 106 13.16 2.23 -6.54
N GLY A 107 12.03 2.97 -6.61
CA GLY A 107 10.82 2.51 -7.27
C GLY A 107 10.04 1.44 -6.50
N ASN A 108 10.32 1.26 -5.21
CA ASN A 108 9.63 0.31 -4.33
C ASN A 108 8.57 1.04 -3.48
N ALA A 109 7.71 1.77 -4.20
CA ALA A 109 6.57 2.51 -3.65
C ALA A 109 5.31 2.07 -4.36
N HIS A 110 4.30 1.69 -3.59
CA HIS A 110 3.13 0.98 -4.07
C HIS A 110 1.85 1.55 -3.46
N GLY A 111 0.74 1.38 -4.19
CA GLY A 111 -0.60 1.67 -3.72
C GLY A 111 -1.42 0.39 -3.69
N ILE A 112 -2.26 0.23 -2.65
CA ILE A 112 -3.15 -0.92 -2.52
C ILE A 112 -4.50 -0.52 -1.91
N TRP A 113 -5.55 -1.21 -2.34
CA TRP A 113 -6.89 -0.98 -1.82
C TRP A 113 -6.98 -1.36 -0.34
N HIS A 114 -7.38 -0.39 0.49
CA HIS A 114 -7.38 -0.53 1.95
C HIS A 114 -8.26 -1.68 2.44
N ALA A 115 -9.42 -1.90 1.80
CA ALA A 115 -10.37 -2.90 2.25
C ALA A 115 -9.92 -4.36 2.05
N PHE A 116 -8.79 -4.62 1.39
CA PHE A 116 -8.19 -5.95 1.45
C PHE A 116 -7.79 -6.34 2.87
N ASN A 117 -7.44 -5.37 3.72
CA ASN A 117 -7.13 -5.62 5.13
C ASN A 117 -8.33 -6.18 5.92
N ASP A 118 -9.55 -5.77 5.58
CA ASP A 118 -10.77 -6.06 6.33
C ASP A 118 -11.64 -7.12 5.68
N SER A 119 -11.13 -7.84 4.68
CA SER A 119 -11.91 -8.81 3.90
C SER A 119 -11.18 -10.14 3.73
N PRO A 120 -11.88 -11.23 3.35
CA PRO A 120 -11.25 -12.49 2.98
C PRO A 120 -10.23 -12.37 1.84
N LEU A 121 -10.23 -11.26 1.11
CA LEU A 121 -9.27 -10.96 0.04
C LEU A 121 -7.90 -10.49 0.57
N HIS A 122 -7.66 -10.53 1.86
CA HIS A 122 -6.35 -10.22 2.45
C HIS A 122 -5.21 -11.08 1.90
N VAL A 123 -5.51 -12.24 1.32
CA VAL A 123 -4.52 -13.06 0.60
C VAL A 123 -3.86 -12.27 -0.53
N VAL A 124 -4.62 -11.47 -1.28
CA VAL A 124 -4.07 -10.59 -2.34
C VAL A 124 -3.09 -9.58 -1.75
N PHE A 125 -3.41 -9.04 -0.57
CA PHE A 125 -2.52 -8.10 0.12
C PHE A 125 -1.23 -8.77 0.59
N ILE A 126 -1.31 -9.97 1.16
CA ILE A 126 -0.13 -10.74 1.62
C ILE A 126 0.79 -11.09 0.45
N GLU A 127 0.23 -11.53 -0.68
CA GLU A 127 1.01 -11.85 -1.88
C GLU A 127 1.67 -10.61 -2.48
N ALA A 128 0.96 -9.47 -2.53
CA ALA A 128 1.53 -8.21 -2.96
C ALA A 128 2.72 -7.80 -2.07
N LEU A 129 2.55 -7.86 -0.75
CA LEU A 129 3.62 -7.61 0.21
C LEU A 129 4.82 -8.51 -0.04
N ALA A 130 4.60 -9.82 -0.23
CA ALA A 130 5.66 -10.78 -0.46
C ALA A 130 6.45 -10.45 -1.74
N GLY A 131 5.78 -10.11 -2.83
CA GLY A 131 6.43 -9.68 -4.08
C GLY A 131 7.23 -8.38 -3.92
N TRP A 132 6.70 -7.39 -3.23
CA TRP A 132 7.38 -6.11 -3.01
C TRP A 132 8.58 -6.20 -2.03
N ILE A 133 8.51 -7.11 -1.07
CA ILE A 133 9.58 -7.31 -0.07
C ILE A 133 10.67 -8.25 -0.60
N HIS A 134 10.29 -9.26 -1.39
CA HIS A 134 11.16 -10.32 -1.88
C HIS A 134 11.01 -10.52 -3.41
N PRO A 135 11.29 -9.50 -4.24
CA PRO A 135 11.07 -9.58 -5.70
C PRO A 135 11.92 -10.64 -6.41
N ASP A 136 13.00 -11.09 -5.76
CA ASP A 136 13.88 -12.17 -6.23
C ASP A 136 13.33 -13.57 -5.94
N ARG A 137 12.29 -13.69 -5.11
CA ARG A 137 11.71 -14.97 -4.66
C ARG A 137 10.25 -15.14 -5.01
N VAL A 138 9.52 -14.06 -5.11
CA VAL A 138 8.07 -14.04 -5.34
C VAL A 138 7.78 -13.20 -6.58
N ASP A 139 7.05 -13.79 -7.52
CA ASP A 139 6.58 -13.08 -8.71
C ASP A 139 5.68 -11.89 -8.31
N GLU A 140 6.08 -10.69 -8.67
CA GLU A 140 5.35 -9.45 -8.39
C GLU A 140 3.92 -9.46 -8.98
N GLN A 141 3.66 -10.33 -9.99
CA GLN A 141 2.33 -10.49 -10.58
C GLN A 141 1.43 -11.47 -9.82
N SER A 142 1.93 -12.19 -8.80
CA SER A 142 1.15 -13.19 -8.07
C SER A 142 -0.15 -12.63 -7.53
N ALA A 143 -0.10 -11.50 -6.82
CA ALA A 143 -1.28 -10.86 -6.26
C ALA A 143 -2.33 -10.46 -7.32
N ARG A 144 -1.89 -10.01 -8.50
CA ARG A 144 -2.80 -9.68 -9.62
C ARG A 144 -3.45 -10.93 -10.19
N LYS A 145 -2.67 -11.99 -10.37
CA LYS A 145 -3.18 -13.30 -10.83
C LYS A 145 -4.20 -13.89 -9.85
N THR A 146 -3.92 -13.79 -8.55
CA THR A 146 -4.86 -14.23 -7.51
C THR A 146 -6.15 -13.41 -7.52
N LEU A 147 -6.07 -12.10 -7.69
CA LEU A 147 -7.25 -11.23 -7.80
C LEU A 147 -8.09 -11.57 -9.04
N ASP A 148 -7.44 -11.83 -10.18
CA ASP A 148 -8.12 -12.26 -11.42
C ASP A 148 -8.81 -13.62 -11.24
N GLU A 149 -8.16 -14.55 -10.55
CA GLU A 149 -8.74 -15.87 -10.24
C GLU A 149 -9.94 -15.75 -9.28
N VAL A 150 -9.85 -14.89 -8.27
CA VAL A 150 -10.97 -14.57 -7.36
C VAL A 150 -12.14 -13.99 -8.15
N ASN A 151 -11.89 -13.00 -9.01
CA ASN A 151 -12.92 -12.41 -9.86
C ASN A 151 -13.61 -13.47 -10.74
N ARG A 152 -12.82 -14.35 -11.34
CA ARG A 152 -13.34 -15.36 -12.27
C ARG A 152 -14.15 -16.47 -11.60
N ARG A 153 -13.77 -16.88 -10.39
CA ARG A 153 -14.31 -18.08 -9.76
C ARG A 153 -15.28 -17.84 -8.61
N PHE A 154 -15.12 -16.75 -7.89
CA PHE A 154 -15.80 -16.58 -6.60
C PHE A 154 -16.71 -15.36 -6.53
N LEU A 155 -16.59 -14.41 -7.43
CA LEU A 155 -17.40 -13.20 -7.42
C LEU A 155 -18.45 -13.21 -8.51
N THR A 156 -19.73 -13.10 -8.11
CA THR A 156 -20.85 -12.90 -9.05
C THR A 156 -20.72 -11.56 -9.78
N VAL A 157 -20.25 -10.52 -9.06
CA VAL A 157 -19.93 -9.20 -9.63
C VAL A 157 -18.43 -9.02 -9.49
N PRO A 158 -17.66 -9.06 -10.59
CA PRO A 158 -16.22 -8.88 -10.54
C PRO A 158 -15.82 -7.51 -10.01
N LEU A 159 -14.73 -7.47 -9.26
CA LEU A 159 -14.05 -6.24 -8.92
C LEU A 159 -13.41 -5.67 -10.19
N SER A 160 -13.93 -4.56 -10.69
CA SER A 160 -13.44 -3.89 -11.91
C SER A 160 -12.78 -2.56 -11.55
N GLY A 161 -11.52 -2.38 -11.95
CA GLY A 161 -10.72 -1.20 -11.64
C GLY A 161 -9.32 -1.56 -11.19
N THR A 162 -8.63 -0.60 -10.59
CA THR A 162 -7.25 -0.77 -10.12
C THR A 162 -7.22 -0.95 -8.61
N TYR A 163 -6.77 -2.09 -8.14
CA TYR A 163 -6.69 -2.45 -6.72
C TYR A 163 -5.26 -2.51 -6.19
N LEU A 164 -4.28 -2.58 -7.11
CA LEU A 164 -2.85 -2.52 -6.85
C LEU A 164 -2.21 -1.63 -7.91
N VAL A 165 -1.29 -0.76 -7.50
CA VAL A 165 -0.54 0.10 -8.42
C VAL A 165 0.89 0.25 -7.94
N ASP A 166 1.82 0.27 -8.88
CA ASP A 166 3.23 0.46 -8.63
C ASP A 166 3.68 1.82 -9.14
N LEU A 167 4.51 2.52 -8.36
CA LEU A 167 5.15 3.74 -8.80
C LEU A 167 6.29 3.35 -9.77
N LYS A 168 6.18 3.76 -11.03
CA LYS A 168 7.27 3.54 -12.01
C LYS A 168 8.52 4.28 -11.57
N LYS A 169 9.67 3.61 -11.70
CA LYS A 169 10.98 4.29 -11.57
C LYS A 169 11.00 5.46 -12.57
N LYS A 170 11.41 6.63 -12.11
CA LYS A 170 11.76 7.68 -13.04
C LYS A 170 12.97 7.20 -13.87
N PRO A 171 12.95 7.39 -15.20
CA PRO A 171 14.06 7.04 -16.07
C PRO A 171 15.34 7.79 -15.67
#